data_c0e00cb2c6d595f67fdbf9e2c1c6b973
#
_entry.id   c0e00cb2c6d595f67fdbf9e2c1c6b973
#
_cell.length_a   1.000
_cell.length_b   1.000
_cell.length_c   1.000
_cell.angle_alpha   90.00
_cell.angle_beta   90.00
_cell.angle_gamma   90.00
#
_symmetry.space_group_name_H-M   'P 1'
#
loop_
_entity.id
_entity.type
_entity.pdbx_description
1 polymer ?
#
loop_
_entity_poly.entity_id
_entity_poly.type
_entity_poly.pdbx_seq_one_letter_code
_entity_poly.pdbx_strand_id
1 'polypeptide(L)'
;MNTDRLVAGLDIGSAKTTAIIAEVVGDLPKAPGIRVLGVGQARTTGMRRGVVADIEETTRSIRKALQDAQRMAGVEIPELFIGIAGEHVRAMTSKGIVAVSGDEIERGDVERANEVARAQAIPQDRELLHAIPQEYAVDKDAGIRDPIGMSGTRLETEMYLVTIGSSPAINLRKSVERAGSRVRELVLEPLASALAVLTEDEKELGVALVEMGAGTTDLALFHEGKIRHLGTIAFGGNNVTSDIVHGLGVTQADAERLKERYGCAYEPLIDPAEVIQLPSTVAQGDRHIPRELLAHIIHQRMDEILDLVQTEISNAGYAGKLSAGVVLTGGAAALQGIAELASEVFGTGVRVGVPSENISGLVEAVQAPRFATVVGLAQYGAHRLALGGAASGGRKSRLTGAGMDGIVQKVKYWLQDFF
;
A
#
# COMPACT_ATOMS: atom_id res chain seq x y z
N MET A 1 -15.93 -25.40 1.32
CA MET A 1 -14.94 -24.35 1.67
C MET A 1 -15.42 -23.65 2.93
N ASN A 2 -14.58 -23.44 3.91
CA ASN A 2 -15.00 -22.71 5.13
C ASN A 2 -14.95 -21.21 4.82
N THR A 3 -16.14 -20.60 4.68
CA THR A 3 -16.29 -19.17 4.34
C THR A 3 -15.70 -18.23 5.40
N ASP A 4 -15.56 -18.71 6.65
CA ASP A 4 -14.98 -17.92 7.76
C ASP A 4 -13.47 -17.68 7.63
N ARG A 5 -12.81 -18.36 6.68
CA ARG A 5 -11.39 -18.21 6.40
C ARG A 5 -11.11 -17.48 5.06
N LEU A 6 -12.13 -16.94 4.44
CA LEU A 6 -11.95 -16.23 3.18
C LEU A 6 -11.71 -14.74 3.42
N VAL A 7 -10.76 -14.19 2.67
CA VAL A 7 -10.46 -12.77 2.61
C VAL A 7 -10.47 -12.29 1.17
N ALA A 8 -10.83 -11.03 0.97
CA ALA A 8 -10.71 -10.41 -0.34
C ALA A 8 -10.10 -9.01 -0.21
N GLY A 9 -9.12 -8.75 -1.07
CA GLY A 9 -8.50 -7.46 -1.28
C GLY A 9 -8.98 -6.81 -2.57
N LEU A 10 -9.13 -5.50 -2.56
CA LEU A 10 -9.47 -4.70 -3.74
C LEU A 10 -8.57 -3.46 -3.79
N ASP A 11 -7.76 -3.41 -4.83
CA ASP A 11 -6.93 -2.24 -5.19
C ASP A 11 -7.59 -1.53 -6.38
N ILE A 12 -7.88 -0.22 -6.22
CA ILE A 12 -8.55 0.60 -7.23
C ILE A 12 -7.58 1.67 -7.72
N GLY A 13 -6.59 1.24 -8.46
CA GLY A 13 -5.56 2.13 -9.01
C GLY A 13 -6.07 3.01 -10.16
N SER A 14 -5.27 4.01 -10.55
CA SER A 14 -5.62 4.96 -11.62
C SER A 14 -5.62 4.37 -13.04
N ALA A 15 -5.02 3.20 -13.26
CA ALA A 15 -5.01 2.51 -14.57
C ALA A 15 -5.70 1.16 -14.53
N LYS A 16 -5.56 0.41 -13.44
CA LYS A 16 -6.11 -0.95 -13.28
C LYS A 16 -6.76 -1.08 -11.91
N THR A 17 -7.92 -1.72 -11.88
CA THR A 17 -8.57 -2.19 -10.65
C THR A 17 -8.31 -3.68 -10.54
N THR A 18 -7.77 -4.13 -9.41
CA THR A 18 -7.40 -5.51 -9.16
C THR A 18 -8.12 -6.04 -7.92
N ALA A 19 -8.73 -7.20 -8.02
CA ALA A 19 -9.35 -7.91 -6.92
C ALA A 19 -8.65 -9.25 -6.70
N ILE A 20 -8.44 -9.64 -5.44
CA ILE A 20 -7.92 -10.93 -5.05
C ILE A 20 -8.86 -11.60 -4.05
N ILE A 21 -9.05 -12.90 -4.19
CA ILE A 21 -9.75 -13.74 -3.22
C ILE A 21 -8.78 -14.79 -2.75
N ALA A 22 -8.63 -14.92 -1.44
CA ALA A 22 -7.72 -15.86 -0.84
C ALA A 22 -8.33 -16.56 0.39
N GLU A 23 -7.82 -17.73 0.72
CA GLU A 23 -8.09 -18.44 1.95
C GLU A 23 -6.95 -18.23 2.93
N VAL A 24 -7.30 -17.92 4.18
CA VAL A 24 -6.32 -17.80 5.27
C VAL A 24 -5.82 -19.18 5.65
N VAL A 25 -4.52 -19.37 5.58
CA VAL A 25 -3.81 -20.62 5.88
C VAL A 25 -2.71 -20.36 6.92
N GLY A 26 -2.07 -21.42 7.41
CA GLY A 26 -0.95 -21.33 8.35
C GLY A 26 -1.35 -21.46 9.80
N ASP A 27 -0.38 -21.23 10.69
CA ASP A 27 -0.54 -21.39 12.14
C ASP A 27 -1.12 -20.11 12.76
N LEU A 28 -2.44 -20.13 12.95
CA LEU A 28 -3.18 -18.97 13.50
C LEU A 28 -3.06 -18.95 15.03
N PRO A 29 -2.86 -17.77 15.66
CA PRO A 29 -2.74 -16.43 15.06
C PRO A 29 -1.32 -15.97 14.73
N LYS A 30 -0.31 -16.79 14.92
CA LYS A 30 1.12 -16.38 14.94
C LYS A 30 1.68 -16.04 13.56
N ALA A 31 1.33 -16.82 12.53
CA ALA A 31 1.85 -16.64 11.19
C ALA A 31 0.79 -16.95 10.13
N PRO A 32 -0.23 -16.07 9.98
CA PRO A 32 -1.23 -16.24 8.95
C PRO A 32 -0.61 -16.03 7.56
N GLY A 33 -0.78 -17.02 6.69
CA GLY A 33 -0.49 -16.92 5.27
C GLY A 33 -1.78 -16.87 4.47
N ILE A 34 -1.67 -16.67 3.17
CA ILE A 34 -2.79 -16.70 2.24
C ILE A 34 -2.60 -17.75 1.14
N ARG A 35 -3.69 -18.39 0.77
CA ARG A 35 -3.77 -19.22 -0.42
C ARG A 35 -4.64 -18.51 -1.45
N VAL A 36 -4.03 -18.00 -2.51
CA VAL A 36 -4.72 -17.27 -3.58
C VAL A 36 -5.61 -18.23 -4.35
N LEU A 37 -6.91 -17.92 -4.41
CA LEU A 37 -7.95 -18.71 -5.07
C LEU A 37 -8.40 -18.09 -6.38
N GLY A 38 -8.40 -16.77 -6.48
CA GLY A 38 -8.84 -16.06 -7.67
C GLY A 38 -8.32 -14.65 -7.72
N VAL A 39 -8.02 -14.21 -8.93
CA VAL A 39 -7.56 -12.86 -9.26
C VAL A 39 -8.38 -12.33 -10.41
N GLY A 40 -8.81 -11.08 -10.32
CA GLY A 40 -9.52 -10.41 -11.37
C GLY A 40 -8.96 -9.01 -11.61
N GLN A 41 -8.87 -8.62 -12.86
CA GLN A 41 -8.38 -7.30 -13.25
C GLN A 41 -9.30 -6.63 -14.24
N ALA A 42 -9.47 -5.33 -14.10
CA ALA A 42 -10.17 -4.48 -15.06
C ALA A 42 -9.38 -3.21 -15.31
N ARG A 43 -9.51 -2.66 -16.51
CA ARG A 43 -9.03 -1.30 -16.78
C ARG A 43 -9.86 -0.32 -15.95
N THR A 44 -9.19 0.57 -15.25
CA THR A 44 -9.84 1.64 -14.50
C THR A 44 -10.06 2.85 -15.42
N THR A 45 -11.28 3.40 -15.36
CA THR A 45 -11.67 4.63 -16.06
C THR A 45 -12.28 5.53 -15.03
N GLY A 46 -12.42 6.02 -14.24
CA GLY A 46 -13.14 6.80 -13.22
C GLY A 46 -12.26 7.25 -12.07
N MET A 47 -10.99 6.85 -12.06
CA MET A 47 -10.03 7.26 -11.05
C MET A 47 -9.02 8.27 -11.61
N ARG A 48 -8.60 9.22 -10.79
CA ARG A 48 -7.55 10.17 -11.13
C ARG A 48 -6.71 10.48 -9.88
N ARG A 49 -5.40 10.16 -9.91
CA ARG A 49 -4.45 10.42 -8.83
C ARG A 49 -4.95 9.94 -7.45
N GLY A 50 -5.42 8.68 -7.40
CA GLY A 50 -5.91 8.07 -6.15
C GLY A 50 -7.31 8.52 -5.71
N VAL A 51 -8.04 9.35 -6.49
CA VAL A 51 -9.39 9.83 -6.13
C VAL A 51 -10.42 9.40 -7.17
N VAL A 52 -11.62 9.09 -6.71
CA VAL A 52 -12.77 8.81 -7.59
C VAL A 52 -13.19 10.11 -8.27
N ALA A 53 -13.02 10.18 -9.58
CA ALA A 53 -13.43 11.28 -10.44
C ALA A 53 -14.80 11.02 -11.09
N ASP A 54 -15.15 9.76 -11.32
CA ASP A 54 -16.44 9.29 -11.81
C ASP A 54 -16.85 8.01 -11.10
N ILE A 55 -17.94 8.08 -10.34
CA ILE A 55 -18.44 6.97 -9.51
C ILE A 55 -18.92 5.80 -10.39
N GLU A 56 -19.65 6.07 -11.48
CA GLU A 56 -20.24 5.03 -12.32
C GLU A 56 -19.16 4.25 -13.10
N GLU A 57 -18.17 4.96 -13.64
CA GLU A 57 -17.02 4.36 -14.30
C GLU A 57 -16.20 3.51 -13.31
N THR A 58 -15.92 4.05 -12.12
CA THR A 58 -15.21 3.33 -11.06
C THR A 58 -15.99 2.09 -10.62
N THR A 59 -17.31 2.20 -10.43
CA THR A 59 -18.20 1.07 -10.11
C THR A 59 -18.13 -0.03 -11.17
N ARG A 60 -18.11 0.31 -12.47
CA ARG A 60 -17.98 -0.68 -13.56
C ARG A 60 -16.65 -1.44 -13.50
N SER A 61 -15.55 -0.72 -13.27
CA SER A 61 -14.21 -1.31 -13.13
C SER A 61 -14.14 -2.27 -11.94
N ILE A 62 -14.68 -1.86 -10.79
CA ILE A 62 -14.76 -2.69 -9.57
C ILE A 62 -15.57 -3.96 -9.83
N ARG A 63 -16.79 -3.80 -10.37
CA ARG A 63 -17.68 -4.94 -10.65
C ARG A 63 -17.02 -5.96 -11.57
N LYS A 64 -16.33 -5.49 -12.61
CA LYS A 64 -15.64 -6.37 -13.56
C LYS A 64 -14.50 -7.15 -12.89
N ALA A 65 -13.65 -6.48 -12.13
CA ALA A 65 -12.55 -7.12 -11.42
C ALA A 65 -13.05 -8.15 -10.39
N LEU A 66 -14.09 -7.80 -9.61
CA LEU A 66 -14.69 -8.72 -8.64
C LEU A 66 -15.32 -9.94 -9.30
N GLN A 67 -16.08 -9.77 -10.40
CA GLN A 67 -16.70 -10.88 -11.13
C GLN A 67 -15.66 -11.87 -11.67
N ASP A 68 -14.53 -11.37 -12.18
CA ASP A 68 -13.47 -12.23 -12.69
C ASP A 68 -12.77 -12.99 -11.55
N ALA A 69 -12.47 -12.32 -10.42
CA ALA A 69 -11.89 -12.97 -9.24
C ALA A 69 -12.84 -14.03 -8.63
N GLN A 70 -14.12 -13.72 -8.49
CA GLN A 70 -15.15 -14.64 -7.96
C GLN A 70 -15.35 -15.86 -8.87
N ARG A 71 -15.35 -15.63 -10.19
CA ARG A 71 -15.45 -16.74 -11.17
C ARG A 71 -14.27 -17.69 -11.07
N MET A 72 -13.06 -17.15 -10.92
CA MET A 72 -11.84 -17.96 -10.77
C MET A 72 -11.81 -18.70 -9.44
N ALA A 73 -12.19 -18.04 -8.34
CA ALA A 73 -12.21 -18.62 -7.00
C ALA A 73 -13.38 -19.59 -6.77
N GLY A 74 -14.46 -19.51 -7.55
CA GLY A 74 -15.69 -20.30 -7.38
C GLY A 74 -16.50 -19.92 -6.13
N VAL A 75 -16.27 -18.74 -5.56
CA VAL A 75 -16.94 -18.24 -4.35
C VAL A 75 -17.26 -16.75 -4.46
N GLU A 76 -18.33 -16.32 -3.79
CA GLU A 76 -18.69 -14.92 -3.64
C GLU A 76 -18.21 -14.40 -2.28
N ILE A 77 -17.70 -13.18 -2.26
CA ILE A 77 -17.28 -12.51 -1.02
C ILE A 77 -17.98 -11.16 -0.90
N PRO A 78 -18.77 -10.95 0.16
CA PRO A 78 -19.56 -9.74 0.31
C PRO A 78 -18.77 -8.56 0.90
N GLU A 79 -17.62 -8.81 1.55
CA GLU A 79 -16.84 -7.80 2.28
C GLU A 79 -15.38 -7.77 1.81
N LEU A 80 -14.85 -6.55 1.64
CA LEU A 80 -13.55 -6.32 1.03
C LEU A 80 -12.66 -5.44 1.92
N PHE A 81 -11.37 -5.77 1.98
CA PHE A 81 -10.30 -4.85 2.39
C PHE A 81 -9.88 -4.05 1.16
N ILE A 82 -9.85 -2.71 1.28
CA ILE A 82 -9.70 -1.83 0.13
C ILE A 82 -8.54 -0.89 0.35
N GLY A 83 -7.67 -0.78 -0.67
CA GLY A 83 -6.58 0.17 -0.69
C GLY A 83 -7.06 1.60 -0.83
N ILE A 84 -6.37 2.52 -0.16
CA ILE A 84 -6.53 3.95 -0.33
C ILE A 84 -5.16 4.64 -0.25
N ALA A 85 -4.87 5.49 -1.23
CA ALA A 85 -3.65 6.31 -1.31
C ALA A 85 -3.94 7.63 -2.02
N GLY A 86 -2.93 8.50 -2.11
CA GLY A 86 -2.98 9.73 -2.86
C GLY A 86 -2.84 11.00 -2.00
N GLU A 87 -2.85 12.17 -2.65
CA GLU A 87 -2.56 13.47 -2.05
C GLU A 87 -3.48 13.88 -0.90
N HIS A 88 -4.62 13.23 -0.72
CA HIS A 88 -5.54 13.48 0.39
C HIS A 88 -5.17 12.74 1.68
N VAL A 89 -4.18 11.85 1.65
CA VAL A 89 -3.59 11.23 2.84
C VAL A 89 -2.69 12.24 3.54
N ARG A 90 -2.78 12.30 4.86
CA ARG A 90 -1.88 13.09 5.73
C ARG A 90 -1.51 12.26 6.94
N ALA A 91 -0.31 12.43 7.41
CA ALA A 91 0.15 11.83 8.64
C ALA A 91 0.65 12.89 9.61
N MET A 92 0.50 12.63 10.89
CA MET A 92 0.96 13.49 11.96
C MET A 92 1.37 12.65 13.19
N THR A 93 2.35 13.12 13.93
CA THR A 93 2.71 12.54 15.22
C THR A 93 1.85 13.13 16.30
N SER A 94 1.33 12.31 17.20
CA SER A 94 0.59 12.71 18.40
C SER A 94 1.17 12.04 19.63
N LYS A 95 1.11 12.73 20.78
CA LYS A 95 1.58 12.22 22.07
C LYS A 95 0.42 12.04 23.04
N GLY A 96 0.44 10.91 23.75
CA GLY A 96 -0.45 10.65 24.86
C GLY A 96 0.36 10.50 26.15
N ILE A 97 -0.07 11.15 27.21
CA ILE A 97 0.62 11.15 28.50
C ILE A 97 -0.39 10.79 29.57
N VAL A 98 -0.05 9.80 30.39
CA VAL A 98 -0.87 9.38 31.53
C VAL A 98 -0.03 9.14 32.77
N ALA A 99 -0.62 9.31 33.93
CA ALA A 99 -0.05 8.84 35.18
C ALA A 99 -0.27 7.33 35.31
N VAL A 100 0.75 6.63 35.79
CA VAL A 100 0.68 5.20 36.13
C VAL A 100 -0.03 5.07 37.48
N SER A 101 -1.00 4.18 37.60
CA SER A 101 -1.85 4.08 38.79
C SER A 101 -1.33 3.09 39.85
N GLY A 102 -0.37 2.24 39.48
CA GLY A 102 0.22 1.20 40.34
C GLY A 102 1.74 1.36 40.48
N ASP A 103 2.39 0.32 40.99
CA ASP A 103 3.86 0.26 41.11
C ASP A 103 4.53 -0.13 39.79
N GLU A 104 3.78 -0.76 38.90
CA GLU A 104 4.22 -1.19 37.56
C GLU A 104 3.19 -0.77 36.50
N ILE A 105 3.66 -0.58 35.27
CA ILE A 105 2.83 -0.25 34.12
C ILE A 105 2.03 -1.48 33.71
N GLU A 106 0.72 -1.35 33.72
CA GLU A 106 -0.20 -2.37 33.26
C GLU A 106 -0.70 -2.07 31.83
N ARG A 107 -1.30 -3.08 31.22
CA ARG A 107 -1.94 -2.95 29.90
C ARG A 107 -2.96 -1.81 29.84
N GLY A 108 -3.71 -1.60 30.93
CA GLY A 108 -4.68 -0.50 31.05
C GLY A 108 -4.04 0.90 30.96
N ASP A 109 -2.80 1.06 31.43
CA ASP A 109 -2.06 2.32 31.32
C ASP A 109 -1.67 2.59 29.87
N VAL A 110 -1.19 1.55 29.19
CA VAL A 110 -0.85 1.62 27.75
C VAL A 110 -2.09 1.97 26.92
N GLU A 111 -3.23 1.33 27.21
CA GLU A 111 -4.49 1.63 26.53
C GLU A 111 -4.92 3.08 26.73
N ARG A 112 -4.86 3.59 27.96
CA ARG A 112 -5.17 4.99 28.26
C ARG A 112 -4.23 5.97 27.56
N ALA A 113 -2.93 5.70 27.57
CA ALA A 113 -1.94 6.56 26.89
C ALA A 113 -2.24 6.61 25.38
N ASN A 114 -2.51 5.47 24.78
CA ASN A 114 -2.88 5.37 23.35
C ASN A 114 -4.20 6.08 23.04
N GLU A 115 -5.19 6.00 23.92
CA GLU A 115 -6.46 6.73 23.75
C GLU A 115 -6.26 8.25 23.82
N VAL A 116 -5.45 8.73 24.75
CA VAL A 116 -5.09 10.16 24.83
C VAL A 116 -4.41 10.62 23.54
N ALA A 117 -3.44 9.86 23.01
CA ALA A 117 -2.78 10.18 21.77
C ALA A 117 -3.75 10.20 20.56
N ARG A 118 -4.75 9.31 20.54
CA ARG A 118 -5.78 9.28 19.49
C ARG A 118 -6.79 10.40 19.57
N ALA A 119 -7.03 10.94 20.75
CA ALA A 119 -8.00 12.00 20.98
C ALA A 119 -7.57 13.35 20.36
N GLN A 120 -6.47 13.39 19.61
CA GLN A 120 -6.06 14.54 18.84
C GLN A 120 -7.19 15.04 17.95
N ALA A 121 -7.43 16.34 17.95
CA ALA A 121 -8.45 16.96 17.11
C ALA A 121 -8.12 16.77 15.63
N ILE A 122 -8.98 16.06 14.94
CA ILE A 122 -8.91 15.86 13.48
C ILE A 122 -9.88 16.84 12.82
N PRO A 123 -9.47 17.56 11.75
CA PRO A 123 -10.35 18.43 10.98
C PRO A 123 -11.63 17.69 10.52
N GLN A 124 -12.77 18.41 10.49
CA GLN A 124 -14.09 17.81 10.17
C GLN A 124 -14.18 17.20 8.76
N ASP A 125 -13.34 17.67 7.84
CA ASP A 125 -13.25 17.16 6.45
C ASP A 125 -12.33 15.96 6.32
N ARG A 126 -11.83 15.40 7.44
CA ARG A 126 -10.91 14.26 7.49
C ARG A 126 -11.43 13.16 8.42
N GLU A 127 -11.03 11.94 8.18
CA GLU A 127 -11.25 10.81 9.07
C GLU A 127 -9.93 10.11 9.40
N LEU A 128 -9.85 9.53 10.61
CA LEU A 128 -8.70 8.74 11.04
C LEU A 128 -8.74 7.38 10.33
N LEU A 129 -7.68 7.08 9.57
CA LEU A 129 -7.50 5.80 8.89
C LEU A 129 -6.73 4.81 9.77
N HIS A 130 -5.53 5.21 10.21
CA HIS A 130 -4.69 4.40 11.07
C HIS A 130 -4.15 5.21 12.25
N ALA A 131 -3.94 4.54 13.39
CA ALA A 131 -3.26 5.07 14.55
C ALA A 131 -2.21 4.03 14.98
N ILE A 132 -0.94 4.31 14.70
CA ILE A 132 0.17 3.38 14.79
C ILE A 132 1.09 3.85 15.92
N PRO A 133 1.15 3.13 17.05
CA PRO A 133 2.10 3.45 18.11
C PRO A 133 3.54 3.34 17.62
N GLN A 134 4.36 4.32 17.96
CA GLN A 134 5.76 4.36 17.57
C GLN A 134 6.65 3.88 18.72
N GLU A 135 6.64 4.60 19.82
CA GLU A 135 7.45 4.28 20.99
C GLU A 135 6.77 4.75 22.26
N TYR A 136 7.25 4.22 23.37
CA TYR A 136 6.85 4.64 24.70
C TYR A 136 8.02 5.30 25.40
N ALA A 137 7.70 6.16 26.36
CA ALA A 137 8.65 6.66 27.34
C ALA A 137 8.08 6.46 28.76
N VAL A 138 8.92 5.95 29.64
CA VAL A 138 8.60 5.79 31.07
C VAL A 138 9.42 6.81 31.85
N ASP A 139 8.73 7.72 32.53
CA ASP A 139 9.32 8.87 33.21
C ASP A 139 10.19 9.73 32.27
N LYS A 140 11.51 9.45 32.18
CA LYS A 140 12.47 10.17 31.32
C LYS A 140 13.12 9.26 30.28
N ASP A 141 12.90 7.95 30.34
CA ASP A 141 13.52 6.97 29.48
C ASP A 141 12.62 6.73 28.25
N ALA A 142 13.08 7.17 27.09
CA ALA A 142 12.39 7.04 25.81
C ALA A 142 12.88 5.82 25.01
N GLY A 143 12.23 5.51 23.86
CA GLY A 143 12.63 4.44 22.97
C GLY A 143 12.20 3.04 23.46
N ILE A 144 11.24 2.98 24.37
CA ILE A 144 10.74 1.73 24.93
C ILE A 144 9.73 1.12 23.95
N ARG A 145 9.93 -0.15 23.56
CA ARG A 145 9.01 -0.88 22.67
C ARG A 145 7.80 -1.44 23.42
N ASP A 146 8.02 -2.08 24.56
CA ASP A 146 6.96 -2.60 25.44
C ASP A 146 7.20 -2.14 26.88
N PRO A 147 6.36 -1.24 27.40
CA PRO A 147 6.50 -0.73 28.77
C PRO A 147 5.83 -1.59 29.84
N ILE A 148 5.09 -2.66 29.46
CA ILE A 148 4.32 -3.47 30.43
C ILE A 148 5.25 -4.17 31.42
N GLY A 149 4.97 -4.03 32.72
CA GLY A 149 5.77 -4.58 33.81
C GLY A 149 6.96 -3.73 34.23
N MET A 150 7.19 -2.57 33.58
CA MET A 150 8.20 -1.60 34.03
C MET A 150 7.65 -0.76 35.17
N SER A 151 8.50 -0.44 36.14
CA SER A 151 8.17 0.52 37.22
C SER A 151 8.32 1.94 36.72
N GLY A 152 7.35 2.80 37.01
CA GLY A 152 7.37 4.21 36.63
C GLY A 152 6.11 4.93 37.10
N THR A 153 6.14 6.24 37.09
CA THR A 153 5.02 7.10 37.53
C THR A 153 4.29 7.77 36.39
N ARG A 154 4.93 7.87 35.22
CA ARG A 154 4.42 8.54 34.04
C ARG A 154 4.73 7.72 32.79
N LEU A 155 3.70 7.40 32.03
CA LEU A 155 3.80 6.74 30.74
C LEU A 155 3.44 7.74 29.63
N GLU A 156 4.32 7.85 28.64
CA GLU A 156 4.07 8.57 27.40
C GLU A 156 4.03 7.58 26.25
N THR A 157 3.19 7.84 25.25
CA THR A 157 3.21 7.17 23.95
C THR A 157 3.36 8.20 22.85
N GLU A 158 4.17 7.88 21.84
CA GLU A 158 4.18 8.59 20.58
C GLU A 158 3.42 7.74 19.55
N MET A 159 2.49 8.36 18.84
CA MET A 159 1.60 7.68 17.89
C MET A 159 1.62 8.38 16.54
N TYR A 160 1.75 7.62 15.47
CA TYR A 160 1.65 8.11 14.10
C TYR A 160 0.19 7.98 13.65
N LEU A 161 -0.48 9.12 13.47
CA LEU A 161 -1.88 9.20 13.06
C LEU A 161 -1.95 9.44 11.56
N VAL A 162 -2.53 8.51 10.83
CA VAL A 162 -2.79 8.64 9.40
C VAL A 162 -4.25 9.01 9.19
N THR A 163 -4.49 10.13 8.52
CA THR A 163 -5.83 10.64 8.22
C THR A 163 -6.03 10.74 6.70
N ILE A 164 -7.28 10.58 6.27
CA ILE A 164 -7.70 10.71 4.87
C ILE A 164 -8.81 11.74 4.73
N GLY A 165 -8.95 12.31 3.54
CA GLY A 165 -10.07 13.20 3.24
C GLY A 165 -11.39 12.43 3.28
N SER A 166 -12.41 12.97 3.97
CA SER A 166 -13.72 12.30 4.12
C SER A 166 -14.42 12.12 2.77
N SER A 167 -14.39 13.13 1.88
CA SER A 167 -15.04 13.05 0.56
C SER A 167 -14.44 11.96 -0.35
N PRO A 168 -13.11 11.84 -0.52
CA PRO A 168 -12.50 10.71 -1.21
C PRO A 168 -12.92 9.34 -0.65
N ALA A 169 -12.89 9.18 0.67
CA ALA A 169 -13.26 7.94 1.33
C ALA A 169 -14.74 7.57 1.11
N ILE A 170 -15.65 8.55 1.23
CA ILE A 170 -17.10 8.36 0.98
C ILE A 170 -17.33 7.94 -0.48
N ASN A 171 -16.70 8.61 -1.45
CA ASN A 171 -16.88 8.29 -2.87
C ASN A 171 -16.35 6.89 -3.20
N LEU A 172 -15.23 6.48 -2.59
CA LEU A 172 -14.67 5.15 -2.74
C LEU A 172 -15.62 4.09 -2.19
N ARG A 173 -16.09 4.23 -0.93
CA ARG A 173 -17.09 3.33 -0.33
C ARG A 173 -18.35 3.22 -1.18
N LYS A 174 -18.88 4.35 -1.66
CA LYS A 174 -20.05 4.42 -2.53
C LYS A 174 -19.87 3.66 -3.85
N SER A 175 -18.69 3.74 -4.45
CA SER A 175 -18.38 3.00 -5.68
C SER A 175 -18.38 1.49 -5.45
N VAL A 176 -17.85 1.05 -4.30
CA VAL A 176 -17.82 -0.38 -3.90
C VAL A 176 -19.22 -0.90 -3.60
N GLU A 177 -20.02 -0.14 -2.84
CA GLU A 177 -21.40 -0.51 -2.52
C GLU A 177 -22.27 -0.63 -3.77
N ARG A 178 -22.12 0.30 -4.72
CA ARG A 178 -22.80 0.22 -6.03
C ARG A 178 -22.31 -0.95 -6.90
N ALA A 179 -21.10 -1.43 -6.66
CA ALA A 179 -20.61 -2.64 -7.33
C ALA A 179 -21.19 -3.94 -6.74
N GLY A 180 -21.89 -3.86 -5.62
CA GLY A 180 -22.57 -4.99 -4.97
C GLY A 180 -21.80 -5.60 -3.79
N SER A 181 -20.75 -4.95 -3.29
CA SER A 181 -19.95 -5.41 -2.16
C SER A 181 -19.92 -4.38 -1.04
N ARG A 182 -19.46 -4.78 0.15
CA ARG A 182 -19.29 -3.89 1.30
C ARG A 182 -17.81 -3.67 1.60
N VAL A 183 -17.49 -2.49 2.10
CA VAL A 183 -16.16 -2.18 2.60
C VAL A 183 -16.06 -2.71 4.04
N ARG A 184 -15.18 -3.67 4.27
CA ARG A 184 -14.87 -4.13 5.61
C ARG A 184 -13.95 -3.13 6.31
N GLU A 185 -12.88 -2.73 5.62
CA GLU A 185 -11.91 -1.77 6.12
C GLU A 185 -11.19 -1.09 4.95
N LEU A 186 -10.89 0.20 5.10
CA LEU A 186 -9.94 0.91 4.24
C LEU A 186 -8.54 0.78 4.83
N VAL A 187 -7.57 0.49 3.99
CA VAL A 187 -6.18 0.26 4.39
C VAL A 187 -5.28 1.15 3.53
N LEU A 188 -4.32 1.82 4.15
CA LEU A 188 -3.33 2.60 3.41
C LEU A 188 -2.51 1.70 2.49
N GLU A 189 -2.45 2.03 1.18
CA GLU A 189 -1.79 1.20 0.17
C GLU A 189 -0.31 0.93 0.47
N PRO A 190 0.53 1.92 0.81
CA PRO A 190 1.91 1.66 1.19
C PRO A 190 2.09 0.71 2.39
N LEU A 191 1.16 0.69 3.36
CA LEU A 191 1.20 -0.28 4.45
C LEU A 191 0.85 -1.70 3.95
N ALA A 192 -0.16 -1.81 3.08
CA ALA A 192 -0.51 -3.08 2.47
C ALA A 192 0.65 -3.61 1.62
N SER A 193 1.22 -2.78 0.73
CA SER A 193 2.34 -3.15 -0.12
C SER A 193 3.56 -3.58 0.69
N ALA A 194 3.85 -2.91 1.82
CA ALA A 194 4.93 -3.28 2.72
C ALA A 194 4.80 -4.70 3.27
N LEU A 195 3.58 -5.15 3.60
CA LEU A 195 3.33 -6.53 4.05
C LEU A 195 3.67 -7.57 2.98
N ALA A 196 3.49 -7.22 1.71
CA ALA A 196 3.69 -8.14 0.60
C ALA A 196 5.14 -8.22 0.10
N VAL A 197 5.93 -7.13 0.28
CA VAL A 197 7.22 -7.01 -0.42
C VAL A 197 8.43 -6.69 0.46
N LEU A 198 8.23 -6.28 1.73
CA LEU A 198 9.32 -5.98 2.65
C LEU A 198 9.51 -7.11 3.67
N THR A 199 10.77 -7.39 3.99
CA THR A 199 11.12 -8.26 5.11
C THR A 199 11.20 -7.46 6.42
N GLU A 200 11.09 -8.13 7.56
CA GLU A 200 11.25 -7.49 8.88
C GLU A 200 12.67 -6.92 9.07
N ASP A 201 13.70 -7.61 8.54
CA ASP A 201 15.07 -7.11 8.59
C ASP A 201 15.25 -5.79 7.83
N GLU A 202 14.61 -5.65 6.65
CA GLU A 202 14.63 -4.40 5.90
C GLU A 202 13.97 -3.26 6.68
N LYS A 203 12.83 -3.52 7.31
CA LYS A 203 12.13 -2.52 8.15
C LYS A 203 12.98 -2.12 9.36
N GLU A 204 13.66 -3.07 10.00
CA GLU A 204 14.52 -2.80 11.15
C GLU A 204 15.77 -2.00 10.76
N LEU A 205 16.44 -2.35 9.67
CA LEU A 205 17.65 -1.68 9.18
C LEU A 205 17.39 -0.30 8.58
N GLY A 206 16.16 -0.03 8.20
CA GLY A 206 15.75 1.18 7.51
C GLY A 206 15.66 1.01 5.99
N VAL A 207 14.46 1.17 5.44
CA VAL A 207 14.14 1.00 4.02
C VAL A 207 13.12 2.04 3.56
N ALA A 208 13.27 2.51 2.32
CA ALA A 208 12.24 3.25 1.62
C ALA A 208 11.44 2.30 0.72
N LEU A 209 10.14 2.19 0.94
CA LEU A 209 9.22 1.58 -0.01
C LEU A 209 8.66 2.65 -0.92
N VAL A 210 8.87 2.49 -2.22
CA VAL A 210 8.38 3.41 -3.26
C VAL A 210 7.40 2.65 -4.15
N GLU A 211 6.12 2.95 -4.00
CA GLU A 211 5.05 2.35 -4.79
C GLU A 211 4.75 3.22 -6.01
N MET A 212 5.23 2.81 -7.16
CA MET A 212 5.14 3.55 -8.42
C MET A 212 3.87 3.14 -9.17
N GLY A 213 2.79 3.88 -8.94
CA GLY A 213 1.49 3.68 -9.58
C GLY A 213 1.41 4.31 -10.98
N ALA A 214 0.20 4.31 -11.54
CA ALA A 214 -0.07 4.99 -12.81
C ALA A 214 -0.29 6.50 -12.62
N GLY A 215 -0.94 6.91 -11.53
CA GLY A 215 -1.30 8.32 -11.26
C GLY A 215 -0.46 9.00 -10.20
N THR A 216 0.07 8.23 -9.27
CA THR A 216 0.89 8.67 -8.12
C THR A 216 2.08 7.77 -7.93
N THR A 217 3.06 8.27 -7.19
CA THR A 217 4.13 7.50 -6.58
C THR A 217 4.06 7.76 -5.08
N ASP A 218 3.82 6.70 -4.31
CA ASP A 218 3.63 6.77 -2.88
C ASP A 218 4.87 6.25 -2.15
N LEU A 219 5.29 6.94 -1.10
CA LEU A 219 6.49 6.67 -0.31
C LEU A 219 6.12 6.28 1.11
N ALA A 220 6.71 5.21 1.61
CA ALA A 220 6.71 4.88 3.04
C ALA A 220 8.14 4.61 3.52
N LEU A 221 8.57 5.29 4.56
CA LEU A 221 9.86 5.08 5.19
C LEU A 221 9.71 4.25 6.45
N PHE A 222 10.47 3.17 6.54
CA PHE A 222 10.56 2.31 7.71
C PHE A 222 11.95 2.41 8.32
N HIS A 223 12.02 2.41 9.65
CA HIS A 223 13.26 2.39 10.40
C HIS A 223 12.99 1.88 11.81
N GLU A 224 13.86 1.02 12.33
CA GLU A 224 13.67 0.34 13.63
C GLU A 224 12.35 -0.43 13.71
N GLY A 225 11.97 -1.10 12.61
CA GLY A 225 10.76 -1.88 12.48
C GLY A 225 9.46 -1.09 12.39
N LYS A 226 9.50 0.26 12.28
CA LYS A 226 8.33 1.13 12.35
C LYS A 226 8.25 2.06 11.16
N ILE A 227 7.02 2.41 10.77
CA ILE A 227 6.80 3.45 9.78
C ILE A 227 7.10 4.82 10.38
N ARG A 228 7.97 5.58 9.71
CA ARG A 228 8.44 6.88 10.18
C ARG A 228 7.96 8.04 9.33
N HIS A 229 7.65 7.80 8.07
CA HIS A 229 7.18 8.85 7.16
C HIS A 229 6.32 8.27 6.04
N LEU A 230 5.37 9.08 5.58
CA LEU A 230 4.52 8.84 4.42
C LEU A 230 4.55 10.05 3.51
N GLY A 231 4.77 9.83 2.22
CA GLY A 231 4.74 10.86 1.19
C GLY A 231 3.96 10.39 -0.04
N THR A 232 3.41 11.34 -0.79
CA THR A 232 2.76 11.07 -2.08
C THR A 232 3.21 12.11 -3.09
N ILE A 233 3.71 11.63 -4.21
CA ILE A 233 4.11 12.42 -5.37
C ILE A 233 3.04 12.26 -6.44
N ALA A 234 2.50 13.38 -6.95
CA ALA A 234 1.39 13.41 -7.91
C ALA A 234 1.80 13.08 -9.36
N PHE A 235 2.85 12.27 -9.51
CA PHE A 235 3.37 11.76 -10.77
C PHE A 235 3.45 10.24 -10.74
N GLY A 236 3.27 9.61 -11.92
CA GLY A 236 3.36 8.17 -12.08
C GLY A 236 3.43 7.78 -13.55
N GLY A 237 3.20 6.51 -13.86
CA GLY A 237 3.34 5.95 -15.20
C GLY A 237 2.50 6.61 -16.29
N ASN A 238 1.39 7.27 -15.95
CA ASN A 238 0.58 8.04 -16.90
C ASN A 238 1.27 9.31 -17.40
N ASN A 239 2.16 9.89 -16.60
CA ASN A 239 2.98 11.04 -17.01
C ASN A 239 3.97 10.61 -18.09
N VAL A 240 4.64 9.46 -17.89
CA VAL A 240 5.50 8.85 -18.92
C VAL A 240 4.71 8.61 -20.22
N THR A 241 3.51 8.04 -20.13
CA THR A 241 2.67 7.79 -21.31
C THR A 241 2.31 9.10 -22.01
N SER A 242 2.00 10.15 -21.25
CA SER A 242 1.71 11.48 -21.80
C SER A 242 2.92 12.09 -22.55
N ASP A 243 4.13 11.92 -22.01
CA ASP A 243 5.35 12.40 -22.65
C ASP A 243 5.64 11.64 -23.95
N ILE A 244 5.38 10.34 -23.99
CA ILE A 244 5.46 9.53 -25.22
C ILE A 244 4.44 10.01 -26.26
N VAL A 245 3.20 10.31 -25.85
CA VAL A 245 2.19 10.90 -26.76
C VAL A 245 2.71 12.16 -27.41
N HIS A 246 3.24 13.09 -26.62
CA HIS A 246 3.74 14.37 -27.14
C HIS A 246 5.04 14.21 -27.94
N GLY A 247 5.99 13.41 -27.44
CA GLY A 247 7.29 13.23 -28.09
C GLY A 247 7.23 12.47 -29.41
N LEU A 248 6.34 11.48 -29.51
CA LEU A 248 6.24 10.63 -30.71
C LEU A 248 5.03 10.95 -31.60
N GLY A 249 4.08 11.78 -31.13
CA GLY A 249 2.87 12.12 -31.88
C GLY A 249 1.98 10.91 -32.14
N VAL A 250 1.77 10.07 -31.11
CA VAL A 250 0.94 8.86 -31.15
C VAL A 250 -0.27 8.98 -30.26
N THR A 251 -1.24 8.06 -30.37
CA THR A 251 -2.39 8.05 -29.46
C THR A 251 -2.00 7.61 -28.04
N GLN A 252 -2.79 7.97 -27.04
CA GLN A 252 -2.58 7.52 -25.65
C GLN A 252 -2.51 5.98 -25.55
N ALA A 253 -3.37 5.27 -26.29
CA ALA A 253 -3.37 3.81 -26.29
C ALA A 253 -2.11 3.21 -26.93
N ASP A 254 -1.60 3.85 -27.97
CA ASP A 254 -0.36 3.43 -28.64
C ASP A 254 0.86 3.75 -27.78
N ALA A 255 0.91 4.92 -27.17
CA ALA A 255 1.97 5.30 -26.25
C ALA A 255 2.06 4.32 -25.07
N GLU A 256 0.92 3.91 -24.48
CA GLU A 256 0.91 2.92 -23.41
C GLU A 256 1.43 1.56 -23.88
N ARG A 257 1.01 1.10 -25.07
CA ARG A 257 1.52 -0.15 -25.66
C ARG A 257 3.02 -0.09 -25.97
N LEU A 258 3.51 1.05 -26.47
CA LEU A 258 4.94 1.26 -26.72
C LEU A 258 5.74 1.22 -25.43
N LYS A 259 5.26 1.91 -24.38
CA LYS A 259 5.85 1.89 -23.04
C LYS A 259 5.91 0.49 -22.46
N GLU A 260 4.79 -0.25 -22.47
CA GLU A 260 4.72 -1.60 -21.90
C GLU A 260 5.60 -2.61 -22.68
N ARG A 261 5.74 -2.46 -24.00
CA ARG A 261 6.42 -3.45 -24.84
C ARG A 261 7.90 -3.17 -25.07
N TYR A 262 8.25 -1.91 -25.23
CA TYR A 262 9.59 -1.49 -25.66
C TYR A 262 10.26 -0.50 -24.68
N GLY A 263 9.52 -0.06 -23.66
CA GLY A 263 10.01 0.94 -22.72
C GLY A 263 11.20 0.46 -21.91
N CYS A 264 12.14 1.38 -21.68
CA CYS A 264 13.27 1.21 -20.80
C CYS A 264 13.51 2.52 -20.06
N ALA A 265 13.67 2.45 -18.74
CA ALA A 265 13.92 3.62 -17.90
C ALA A 265 15.40 4.01 -17.85
N TYR A 266 16.31 3.12 -18.26
CA TYR A 266 17.75 3.36 -18.20
C TYR A 266 18.36 3.23 -19.59
N GLU A 267 18.64 4.37 -20.23
CA GLU A 267 19.12 4.46 -21.61
C GLU A 267 20.37 3.60 -21.91
N PRO A 268 21.37 3.49 -21.01
CA PRO A 268 22.57 2.69 -21.30
C PRO A 268 22.31 1.19 -21.55
N LEU A 269 21.11 0.67 -21.25
CA LEU A 269 20.72 -0.71 -21.56
C LEU A 269 20.24 -0.91 -23.00
N ILE A 270 20.05 0.16 -23.78
CA ILE A 270 19.51 0.09 -25.14
C ILE A 270 20.64 -0.08 -26.15
N ASP A 271 20.48 -1.05 -27.05
CA ASP A 271 21.34 -1.15 -28.23
C ASP A 271 21.00 -0.01 -29.20
N PRO A 272 21.94 0.87 -29.54
CA PRO A 272 21.71 1.96 -30.48
C PRO A 272 21.20 1.54 -31.87
N ALA A 273 21.42 0.27 -32.26
CA ALA A 273 20.93 -0.28 -33.52
C ALA A 273 19.45 -0.73 -33.47
N GLU A 274 18.84 -0.80 -32.28
CA GLU A 274 17.44 -1.21 -32.17
C GLU A 274 16.48 -0.15 -32.73
N VAL A 275 15.60 -0.59 -33.62
CA VAL A 275 14.56 0.22 -34.24
C VAL A 275 13.20 -0.38 -33.95
N ILE A 276 12.26 0.47 -33.59
CA ILE A 276 10.86 0.08 -33.32
C ILE A 276 9.92 0.72 -34.35
N GLN A 277 8.90 -0.02 -34.73
CA GLN A 277 7.84 0.47 -35.60
C GLN A 277 6.76 1.16 -34.78
N LEU A 278 6.42 2.40 -35.13
CA LEU A 278 5.29 3.10 -34.56
C LEU A 278 3.98 2.65 -35.21
N PRO A 279 2.86 2.67 -34.46
CA PRO A 279 1.55 2.44 -35.03
C PRO A 279 1.27 3.40 -36.19
N SER A 280 0.91 2.85 -37.34
CA SER A 280 0.60 3.61 -38.55
C SER A 280 -0.78 4.23 -38.45
N THR A 281 -0.91 5.52 -38.76
CA THR A 281 -2.19 6.16 -39.06
C THR A 281 -2.31 6.29 -40.58
N VAL A 282 -3.54 6.23 -41.13
CA VAL A 282 -3.81 6.33 -42.57
C VAL A 282 -3.14 7.56 -43.22
N ALA A 283 -2.87 8.61 -42.42
CA ALA A 283 -2.27 9.85 -42.87
C ALA A 283 -0.74 9.86 -42.83
N GLN A 284 -0.06 8.95 -42.09
CA GLN A 284 1.37 9.06 -41.78
C GLN A 284 2.25 7.92 -42.34
N GLY A 285 1.63 6.83 -42.85
CA GLY A 285 2.39 5.65 -43.31
C GLY A 285 3.17 4.94 -42.20
N ASP A 286 4.05 4.03 -42.59
CA ASP A 286 4.95 3.30 -41.67
C ASP A 286 6.07 4.23 -41.17
N ARG A 287 6.12 4.41 -39.86
CA ARG A 287 7.14 5.20 -39.16
C ARG A 287 8.00 4.29 -38.31
N HIS A 288 9.29 4.43 -38.43
CA HIS A 288 10.28 3.74 -37.62
C HIS A 288 11.09 4.77 -36.83
N ILE A 289 11.40 4.47 -35.60
CA ILE A 289 12.24 5.30 -34.74
C ILE A 289 13.32 4.44 -34.05
N PRO A 290 14.48 5.01 -33.70
CA PRO A 290 15.40 4.34 -32.77
C PRO A 290 14.69 4.07 -31.44
N ARG A 291 14.87 2.87 -30.86
CA ARG A 291 14.33 2.55 -29.53
C ARG A 291 14.91 3.47 -28.45
N GLU A 292 16.15 3.94 -28.66
CA GLU A 292 16.82 4.92 -27.82
C GLU A 292 15.99 6.20 -27.61
N LEU A 293 15.29 6.70 -28.65
CA LEU A 293 14.43 7.89 -28.52
C LEU A 293 13.26 7.64 -27.55
N LEU A 294 12.64 6.46 -27.61
CA LEU A 294 11.60 6.09 -26.65
C LEU A 294 12.17 5.96 -25.24
N ALA A 295 13.32 5.32 -25.09
CA ALA A 295 14.01 5.16 -23.82
C ALA A 295 14.40 6.53 -23.23
N HIS A 296 14.90 7.46 -24.05
CA HIS A 296 15.21 8.82 -23.61
C HIS A 296 14.00 9.55 -23.02
N ILE A 297 12.84 9.51 -23.70
CA ILE A 297 11.61 10.13 -23.19
C ILE A 297 11.20 9.53 -21.83
N ILE A 298 11.29 8.21 -21.70
CA ILE A 298 10.94 7.49 -20.47
C ILE A 298 11.93 7.81 -19.36
N HIS A 299 13.23 7.76 -19.65
CA HIS A 299 14.32 8.05 -18.72
C HIS A 299 14.14 9.42 -18.06
N GLN A 300 14.00 10.49 -18.87
CA GLN A 300 13.85 11.85 -18.37
C GLN A 300 12.68 12.00 -17.37
N ARG A 301 11.54 11.37 -17.65
CA ARG A 301 10.39 11.43 -16.74
C ARG A 301 10.59 10.57 -15.49
N MET A 302 11.19 9.40 -15.63
CA MET A 302 11.43 8.52 -14.49
C MET A 302 12.48 9.11 -13.56
N ASP A 303 13.52 9.72 -14.10
CA ASP A 303 14.55 10.45 -13.36
C ASP A 303 13.92 11.59 -12.52
N GLU A 304 13.08 12.43 -13.13
CA GLU A 304 12.35 13.48 -12.41
C GLU A 304 11.49 12.93 -11.26
N ILE A 305 10.77 11.81 -11.47
CA ILE A 305 9.95 11.21 -10.43
C ILE A 305 10.83 10.69 -9.28
N LEU A 306 11.95 10.04 -9.60
CA LEU A 306 12.87 9.50 -8.59
C LEU A 306 13.59 10.63 -7.82
N ASP A 307 13.95 11.73 -8.47
CA ASP A 307 14.48 12.93 -7.82
C ASP A 307 13.50 13.56 -6.82
N LEU A 308 12.21 13.58 -7.16
CA LEU A 308 11.17 14.04 -6.24
C LEU A 308 11.05 13.11 -5.02
N VAL A 309 11.17 11.78 -5.22
CA VAL A 309 11.21 10.80 -4.11
C VAL A 309 12.44 11.03 -3.24
N GLN A 310 13.62 11.22 -3.84
CA GLN A 310 14.86 11.50 -3.11
C GLN A 310 14.76 12.78 -2.28
N THR A 311 14.14 13.81 -2.85
CA THR A 311 13.88 15.08 -2.15
C THR A 311 12.96 14.85 -0.95
N GLU A 312 11.91 14.07 -1.08
CA GLU A 312 10.97 13.74 -0.01
C GLU A 312 11.65 12.95 1.12
N ILE A 313 12.49 11.95 0.78
CA ILE A 313 13.32 11.20 1.75
C ILE A 313 14.25 12.15 2.53
N SER A 314 14.87 13.09 1.84
CA SER A 314 15.79 14.07 2.42
C SER A 314 15.06 15.03 3.36
N ASN A 315 13.90 15.54 2.93
CA ASN A 315 13.04 16.43 3.74
C ASN A 315 12.51 15.73 5.00
N ALA A 316 12.23 14.43 4.93
CA ALA A 316 11.83 13.62 6.06
C ALA A 316 12.98 13.36 7.07
N GLY A 317 14.24 13.71 6.74
CA GLY A 317 15.41 13.55 7.62
C GLY A 317 15.94 12.11 7.70
N TYR A 318 15.64 11.29 6.68
CA TYR A 318 16.06 9.89 6.61
C TYR A 318 17.17 9.62 5.60
N ALA A 319 17.67 10.64 4.90
CA ALA A 319 18.88 10.52 4.09
C ALA A 319 20.03 9.94 4.93
N GLY A 320 20.62 8.83 4.46
CA GLY A 320 21.71 8.11 5.16
C GLY A 320 21.26 7.19 6.32
N LYS A 321 19.94 7.05 6.59
CA LYS A 321 19.41 6.11 7.61
C LYS A 321 18.76 4.87 7.01
N LEU A 322 18.72 4.75 5.69
CA LEU A 322 18.07 3.65 4.98
C LEU A 322 19.13 2.61 4.58
N SER A 323 19.63 1.87 5.57
CA SER A 323 20.71 0.90 5.34
C SER A 323 20.30 -0.28 4.47
N ALA A 324 19.01 -0.62 4.43
CA ALA A 324 18.47 -1.63 3.51
C ALA A 324 18.12 -1.06 2.12
N GLY A 325 18.37 0.26 1.89
CA GLY A 325 18.18 0.89 0.61
C GLY A 325 16.73 1.18 0.24
N VAL A 326 16.39 0.98 -1.04
CA VAL A 326 15.07 1.31 -1.60
C VAL A 326 14.44 0.09 -2.25
N VAL A 327 13.16 -0.13 -1.98
CA VAL A 327 12.35 -1.15 -2.63
C VAL A 327 11.30 -0.48 -3.49
N LEU A 328 11.38 -0.70 -4.81
CA LEU A 328 10.40 -0.22 -5.78
C LEU A 328 9.31 -1.25 -5.97
N THR A 329 8.05 -0.83 -6.01
CA THR A 329 6.92 -1.72 -6.34
C THR A 329 5.86 -0.95 -7.12
N GLY A 330 4.72 -1.58 -7.41
CA GLY A 330 3.68 -0.96 -8.24
C GLY A 330 3.88 -1.20 -9.74
N GLY A 331 2.92 -0.74 -10.54
CA GLY A 331 2.89 -1.04 -11.98
C GLY A 331 4.04 -0.46 -12.78
N ALA A 332 4.49 0.75 -12.44
CA ALA A 332 5.59 1.42 -13.15
C ALA A 332 6.97 0.86 -12.75
N ALA A 333 7.09 0.18 -11.61
CA ALA A 333 8.31 -0.53 -11.22
C ALA A 333 8.59 -1.78 -12.09
N ALA A 334 7.69 -2.13 -13.01
CA ALA A 334 7.92 -3.20 -14.00
C ALA A 334 8.71 -2.72 -15.24
N LEU A 335 9.01 -1.44 -15.36
CA LEU A 335 9.82 -0.92 -16.47
C LEU A 335 11.24 -1.51 -16.44
N GLN A 336 11.72 -1.93 -17.59
CA GLN A 336 13.11 -2.37 -17.75
C GLN A 336 14.06 -1.23 -17.34
N GLY A 337 15.11 -1.54 -16.58
CA GLY A 337 16.14 -0.57 -16.21
C GLY A 337 15.75 0.40 -15.08
N ILE A 338 14.56 0.22 -14.45
CA ILE A 338 14.11 1.12 -13.38
C ILE A 338 14.97 1.01 -12.11
N ALA A 339 15.44 -0.21 -11.77
CA ALA A 339 16.29 -0.41 -10.60
C ALA A 339 17.68 0.19 -10.77
N GLU A 340 18.23 0.10 -11.98
CA GLU A 340 19.50 0.70 -12.36
C GLU A 340 19.43 2.23 -12.28
N LEU A 341 18.43 2.85 -12.90
CA LEU A 341 18.21 4.30 -12.82
C LEU A 341 18.02 4.75 -11.36
N ALA A 342 17.16 4.06 -10.61
CA ALA A 342 16.92 4.40 -9.21
C ALA A 342 18.16 4.23 -8.33
N SER A 343 19.01 3.24 -8.59
CA SER A 343 20.30 3.08 -7.87
C SER A 343 21.26 4.23 -8.13
N GLU A 344 21.24 4.78 -9.34
CA GLU A 344 22.03 5.96 -9.69
C GLU A 344 21.51 7.22 -8.97
N VAL A 345 20.18 7.46 -9.02
CA VAL A 345 19.55 8.63 -8.37
C VAL A 345 19.69 8.60 -6.85
N PHE A 346 19.40 7.45 -6.22
CA PHE A 346 19.46 7.36 -4.76
C PHE A 346 20.86 7.13 -4.18
N GLY A 347 21.81 6.71 -5.00
CA GLY A 347 23.18 6.40 -4.55
C GLY A 347 23.24 5.23 -3.56
N THR A 348 22.26 4.32 -3.58
CA THR A 348 22.15 3.17 -2.68
C THR A 348 21.59 1.95 -3.40
N GLY A 349 21.58 0.79 -2.73
CA GLY A 349 21.00 -0.44 -3.27
C GLY A 349 19.50 -0.31 -3.52
N VAL A 350 19.06 -0.74 -4.71
CA VAL A 350 17.64 -0.74 -5.09
C VAL A 350 17.25 -2.13 -5.58
N ARG A 351 16.07 -2.60 -5.17
CA ARG A 351 15.45 -3.81 -5.72
C ARG A 351 14.00 -3.56 -6.10
N VAL A 352 13.49 -4.36 -7.01
CA VAL A 352 12.05 -4.40 -7.30
C VAL A 352 11.40 -5.43 -6.38
N GLY A 353 10.45 -4.96 -5.57
CA GLY A 353 9.67 -5.78 -4.65
C GLY A 353 8.50 -6.45 -5.37
N VAL A 354 8.39 -7.76 -5.20
CA VAL A 354 7.27 -8.57 -5.68
C VAL A 354 6.69 -9.37 -4.52
N PRO A 355 5.38 -9.64 -4.49
CA PRO A 355 4.80 -10.49 -3.47
C PRO A 355 5.44 -11.89 -3.47
N SER A 356 5.97 -12.34 -2.35
CA SER A 356 6.71 -13.61 -2.27
C SER A 356 6.46 -14.40 -1.01
N GLU A 357 6.31 -13.76 0.16
CA GLU A 357 6.25 -14.43 1.44
C GLU A 357 4.83 -14.79 1.87
N ASN A 358 4.68 -15.94 2.52
CA ASN A 358 3.41 -16.42 3.08
C ASN A 358 2.25 -16.53 2.07
N ILE A 359 2.57 -16.80 0.81
CA ILE A 359 1.63 -16.93 -0.30
C ILE A 359 1.69 -18.35 -0.88
N SER A 360 0.54 -18.91 -1.19
CA SER A 360 0.38 -20.21 -1.84
C SER A 360 -0.79 -20.18 -2.84
N GLY A 361 -1.05 -21.28 -3.53
CA GLY A 361 -2.13 -21.34 -4.54
C GLY A 361 -1.68 -20.73 -5.87
N LEU A 362 -2.41 -19.75 -6.39
CA LEU A 362 -2.14 -19.11 -7.69
C LEU A 362 -0.98 -18.07 -7.59
N VAL A 363 0.19 -18.48 -7.08
CA VAL A 363 1.34 -17.58 -6.82
C VAL A 363 1.80 -16.89 -8.10
N GLU A 364 1.98 -17.64 -9.20
CA GLU A 364 2.46 -17.11 -10.48
C GLU A 364 1.57 -15.97 -11.03
N ALA A 365 0.26 -16.02 -10.71
CA ALA A 365 -0.68 -14.99 -11.16
C ALA A 365 -0.50 -13.63 -10.45
N VAL A 366 0.18 -13.62 -9.30
CA VAL A 366 0.35 -12.42 -8.44
C VAL A 366 1.81 -12.06 -8.19
N GLN A 367 2.76 -12.81 -8.74
CA GLN A 367 4.21 -12.60 -8.56
C GLN A 367 4.75 -11.51 -9.50
N ALA A 368 4.19 -10.30 -9.39
CA ALA A 368 4.67 -9.13 -10.10
C ALA A 368 4.44 -7.87 -9.23
N PRO A 369 5.27 -6.81 -9.38
CA PRO A 369 5.22 -5.64 -8.50
C PRO A 369 3.84 -4.96 -8.51
N ARG A 370 3.10 -4.98 -9.60
CA ARG A 370 1.74 -4.42 -9.70
C ARG A 370 0.69 -5.10 -8.81
N PHE A 371 0.99 -6.22 -8.19
CA PHE A 371 0.09 -6.94 -7.29
C PHE A 371 0.43 -6.73 -5.81
N ALA A 372 1.48 -5.97 -5.49
CA ALA A 372 1.94 -5.78 -4.12
C ALA A 372 0.81 -5.31 -3.19
N THR A 373 0.12 -4.24 -3.57
CA THR A 373 -0.99 -3.67 -2.80
C THR A 373 -2.12 -4.67 -2.58
N VAL A 374 -2.63 -5.30 -3.64
CA VAL A 374 -3.79 -6.20 -3.52
C VAL A 374 -3.46 -7.47 -2.74
N VAL A 375 -2.24 -8.00 -2.87
CA VAL A 375 -1.77 -9.14 -2.08
C VAL A 375 -1.60 -8.73 -0.62
N GLY A 376 -0.99 -7.59 -0.36
CA GLY A 376 -0.84 -7.04 0.98
C GLY A 376 -2.19 -6.77 1.67
N LEU A 377 -3.21 -6.32 0.93
CA LEU A 377 -4.58 -6.18 1.45
C LEU A 377 -5.17 -7.53 1.89
N ALA A 378 -4.92 -8.60 1.13
CA ALA A 378 -5.36 -9.94 1.51
C ALA A 378 -4.59 -10.47 2.73
N GLN A 379 -3.27 -10.23 2.81
CA GLN A 379 -2.46 -10.57 3.98
C GLN A 379 -2.91 -9.76 5.21
N TYR A 380 -3.15 -8.46 5.08
CA TYR A 380 -3.73 -7.63 6.13
C TYR A 380 -5.06 -8.21 6.63
N GLY A 381 -5.95 -8.59 5.70
CA GLY A 381 -7.21 -9.24 6.01
C GLY A 381 -7.04 -10.58 6.74
N ALA A 382 -6.04 -11.38 6.37
CA ALA A 382 -5.73 -12.65 7.04
C ALA A 382 -5.30 -12.43 8.49
N HIS A 383 -4.44 -11.45 8.75
CA HIS A 383 -4.04 -11.07 10.10
C HIS A 383 -5.23 -10.58 10.94
N ARG A 384 -6.11 -9.77 10.35
CA ARG A 384 -7.34 -9.29 11.02
C ARG A 384 -8.27 -10.43 11.41
N LEU A 385 -8.45 -11.43 10.56
CA LEU A 385 -9.26 -12.62 10.86
C LEU A 385 -8.62 -13.50 11.92
N ALA A 386 -7.30 -13.69 11.87
CA ALA A 386 -6.56 -14.48 12.85
C ALA A 386 -6.74 -13.93 14.27
N LEU A 387 -6.69 -12.62 14.44
CA LEU A 387 -6.90 -11.94 15.73
C LEU A 387 -8.36 -12.00 16.20
N GLY A 388 -9.33 -11.84 15.29
CA GLY A 388 -10.77 -11.95 15.59
C GLY A 388 -11.20 -13.36 15.97
N GLY A 389 -10.62 -14.39 15.32
CA GLY A 389 -10.88 -15.80 15.60
C GLY A 389 -10.39 -16.27 16.99
N ALA A 390 -9.27 -15.71 17.46
CA ALA A 390 -8.76 -15.98 18.81
C ALA A 390 -9.71 -15.48 19.93
N ALA A 391 -10.55 -14.48 19.63
CA ALA A 391 -11.55 -13.95 20.56
C ALA A 391 -12.81 -14.82 20.65
N SER A 392 -13.14 -15.65 19.64
CA SER A 392 -14.36 -16.47 19.59
C SER A 392 -14.18 -17.90 20.13
N GLY A 393 -12.95 -18.38 20.30
CA GLY A 393 -12.62 -19.73 20.79
C GLY A 393 -12.83 -19.97 22.29
N GLY A 394 -13.19 -18.95 23.07
CA GLY A 394 -13.48 -19.02 24.50
C GLY A 394 -14.98 -19.02 24.80
N ARG A 395 -15.56 -20.23 24.98
CA ARG A 395 -16.82 -20.51 25.71
C ARG A 395 -17.92 -19.46 25.54
N LYS A 396 -19.02 -19.86 24.88
CA LYS A 396 -20.30 -19.15 24.87
C LYS A 396 -20.74 -18.83 26.31
N SER A 397 -20.39 -17.66 26.81
CA SER A 397 -20.98 -17.07 28.00
C SER A 397 -22.01 -16.05 27.53
N ARG A 398 -23.25 -16.33 27.85
CA ARG A 398 -24.34 -15.35 27.78
C ARG A 398 -23.96 -14.19 28.69
N LEU A 399 -23.57 -13.06 28.10
CA LEU A 399 -23.59 -11.78 28.78
C LEU A 399 -23.91 -10.67 27.77
N THR A 400 -24.95 -9.99 28.09
CA THR A 400 -25.52 -8.81 27.47
C THR A 400 -24.54 -7.65 27.42
N GLY A 401 -24.40 -7.02 26.24
CA GLY A 401 -24.13 -5.57 26.17
C GLY A 401 -22.72 -5.07 26.19
N ALA A 402 -21.63 -5.89 25.98
CA ALA A 402 -20.26 -5.38 25.96
C ALA A 402 -19.38 -5.98 24.83
N GLY A 403 -19.98 -6.34 23.70
CA GLY A 403 -19.31 -7.21 22.70
C GLY A 403 -18.47 -6.52 21.62
N MET A 404 -18.61 -5.22 21.38
CA MET A 404 -17.90 -4.56 20.27
C MET A 404 -16.55 -3.94 20.67
N ASP A 405 -16.39 -3.48 21.90
CA ASP A 405 -15.16 -2.82 22.35
C ASP A 405 -13.96 -3.78 22.49
N GLY A 406 -14.18 -5.04 22.85
CA GLY A 406 -13.12 -6.03 23.05
C GLY A 406 -12.44 -6.51 21.75
N ILE A 407 -13.17 -6.48 20.62
CA ILE A 407 -12.61 -6.87 19.30
C ILE A 407 -11.80 -5.73 18.72
N VAL A 408 -12.26 -4.51 18.85
CA VAL A 408 -11.54 -3.30 18.43
C VAL A 408 -10.23 -3.14 19.21
N GLN A 409 -10.19 -3.51 20.50
CA GLN A 409 -9.00 -3.42 21.33
C GLN A 409 -7.88 -4.40 20.91
N LYS A 410 -8.18 -5.68 20.63
CA LYS A 410 -7.17 -6.68 20.23
C LYS A 410 -6.54 -6.39 18.86
N VAL A 411 -7.27 -5.78 17.98
CA VAL A 411 -6.78 -5.33 16.67
C VAL A 411 -5.80 -4.17 16.79
N LYS A 412 -5.93 -3.34 17.81
CA LYS A 412 -5.06 -2.20 18.08
C LYS A 412 -3.61 -2.63 18.37
N TYR A 413 -3.40 -3.78 19.04
CA TYR A 413 -2.05 -4.27 19.38
C TYR A 413 -1.31 -4.90 18.20
N TRP A 414 -2.02 -5.51 17.25
CA TRP A 414 -1.38 -6.09 16.08
C TRP A 414 -0.68 -5.07 15.16
N LEU A 415 -1.24 -3.86 15.01
CA LEU A 415 -0.56 -2.77 14.30
C LEU A 415 0.75 -2.33 15.00
N GLN A 416 0.89 -2.59 16.31
CA GLN A 416 2.12 -2.35 17.05
C GLN A 416 3.24 -3.35 16.73
N ASP A 417 2.87 -4.59 16.37
CA ASP A 417 3.83 -5.65 16.07
C ASP A 417 4.23 -5.68 14.60
N PHE A 418 3.53 -4.95 13.71
CA PHE A 418 3.75 -4.98 12.26
C PHE A 418 4.27 -3.66 11.67
N PHE A 419 4.09 -2.55 12.34
CA PHE A 419 4.47 -1.21 11.89
C PHE A 419 5.06 -0.39 13.05
#